data_8c494b9ef18e69582fe165dd5a0a3e3e
#
_entry.id   8c494b9ef18e69582fe165dd5a0a3e3e
#
_cell.length_a   1.000
_cell.length_b   1.000
_cell.length_c   1.000
_cell.angle_alpha   90.00
_cell.angle_beta   90.00
_cell.angle_gamma   90.00
#
_symmetry.space_group_name_H-M   'P 1'
#
loop_
_entity.id
_entity.type
_entity.pdbx_description
1 polymer ?
#
loop_
_entity_poly.entity_id
_entity_poly.type
_entity_poly.pdbx_seq_one_letter_code
_entity_poly.pdbx_strand_id
1 'polypeptide(L)'
;GYVDPGETLEDAMAREALEETGRRIHSVTYWGSQPWPPSGSLMVGFSAVAQDVQPVCDTDEELAEVRWVSRADVPSLTIARSGSIAHTMIMEWFHGDETGSVPAR
;
A
#
# COMPACT_ATOMS: atom_id res chain seq x y z
N GLY A 1 -7.26 5.53 1.61
CA GLY A 1 -8.58 5.87 2.10
C GLY A 1 -8.60 6.05 3.63
N TYR A 2 -9.77 6.23 4.17
CA TYR A 2 -9.94 6.45 5.62
C TYR A 2 -10.46 5.20 6.30
N VAL A 3 -10.11 5.06 7.59
CA VAL A 3 -10.62 3.99 8.44
C VAL A 3 -12.06 4.34 8.86
N ASP A 4 -12.98 3.40 8.69
CA ASP A 4 -14.35 3.60 9.10
C ASP A 4 -14.52 3.31 10.61
N PRO A 5 -15.52 3.93 11.26
CA PRO A 5 -15.76 3.66 12.67
C PRO A 5 -15.99 2.17 12.96
N GLY A 6 -15.28 1.66 13.96
CA GLY A 6 -15.40 0.25 14.36
C GLY A 6 -14.56 -0.72 13.56
N GLU A 7 -13.82 -0.23 12.58
CA GLU A 7 -12.97 -1.04 11.72
C GLU A 7 -11.54 -1.08 12.28
N THR A 8 -10.84 -2.22 12.16
CA THR A 8 -9.42 -2.26 12.47
C THR A 8 -8.62 -1.65 11.32
N LEU A 9 -7.36 -1.27 11.58
CA LEU A 9 -6.49 -0.74 10.52
C LEU A 9 -6.26 -1.77 9.42
N GLU A 10 -6.06 -3.03 9.80
CA GLU A 10 -5.84 -4.12 8.85
C GLU A 10 -7.07 -4.37 7.97
N ASP A 11 -8.26 -4.35 8.57
CA ASP A 11 -9.51 -4.52 7.84
C ASP A 11 -9.76 -3.33 6.90
N ALA A 12 -9.46 -2.12 7.35
CA ALA A 12 -9.56 -0.92 6.52
C ALA A 12 -8.64 -1.03 5.31
N MET A 13 -7.41 -1.50 5.50
CA MET A 13 -6.45 -1.68 4.41
C MET A 13 -6.96 -2.69 3.39
N ALA A 14 -7.49 -3.83 3.86
CA ALA A 14 -8.03 -4.86 2.98
C ALA A 14 -9.25 -4.36 2.21
N ARG A 15 -10.15 -3.62 2.88
CA ARG A 15 -11.33 -3.05 2.24
C ARG A 15 -10.95 -2.02 1.17
N GLU A 16 -10.05 -1.09 1.51
CA GLU A 16 -9.61 -0.07 0.57
C GLU A 16 -8.89 -0.68 -0.63
N ALA A 17 -8.05 -1.69 -0.42
CA ALA A 17 -7.38 -2.37 -1.52
C ALA A 17 -8.39 -3.01 -2.47
N LEU A 18 -9.43 -3.65 -1.93
CA LEU A 18 -10.46 -4.28 -2.74
C LEU A 18 -11.29 -3.25 -3.51
N GLU A 19 -11.70 -2.17 -2.84
CA GLU A 19 -12.49 -1.10 -3.46
C GLU A 19 -11.73 -0.40 -4.58
N GLU A 20 -10.46 -0.13 -4.37
CA GLU A 20 -9.66 0.66 -5.31
C GLU A 20 -9.05 -0.17 -6.43
N THR A 21 -8.69 -1.42 -6.17
CA THR A 21 -7.96 -2.24 -7.15
C THR A 21 -8.73 -3.48 -7.60
N GLY A 22 -9.82 -3.82 -6.94
CA GLY A 22 -10.59 -5.04 -7.19
C GLY A 22 -9.87 -6.32 -6.74
N ARG A 23 -8.76 -6.21 -6.02
CA ARG A 23 -7.92 -7.33 -5.63
C ARG A 23 -7.91 -7.51 -4.13
N ARG A 24 -7.97 -8.78 -3.69
CA ARG A 24 -7.89 -9.12 -2.27
C ARG A 24 -6.43 -9.18 -1.86
N ILE A 25 -6.17 -8.81 -0.61
CA ILE A 25 -4.84 -8.90 -0.01
C ILE A 25 -4.90 -9.75 1.25
N HIS A 26 -3.75 -10.25 1.66
CA HIS A 26 -3.58 -10.96 2.93
C HIS A 26 -2.22 -10.67 3.53
N SER A 27 -1.95 -11.18 4.71
CA SER A 27 -0.67 -10.98 5.41
C SER A 27 -0.34 -9.50 5.56
N VAL A 28 -1.33 -8.72 5.97
CA VAL A 28 -1.19 -7.27 6.17
C VAL A 28 -0.33 -7.03 7.39
N THR A 29 0.79 -6.35 7.19
CA THR A 29 1.78 -6.09 8.24
C THR A 29 2.03 -4.61 8.36
N TYR A 30 1.92 -4.07 9.57
CA TYR A 30 2.20 -2.66 9.83
C TYR A 30 3.66 -2.35 9.52
N TRP A 31 3.88 -1.26 8.78
CA TRP A 31 5.22 -0.78 8.45
C TRP A 31 5.60 0.44 9.28
N GLY A 32 4.77 1.47 9.30
CA GLY A 32 5.05 2.71 10.01
C GLY A 32 3.98 3.75 9.78
N SER A 33 4.17 4.92 10.31
CA SER A 33 3.21 6.01 10.17
C SER A 33 3.91 7.35 9.97
N GLN A 34 3.16 8.32 9.45
CA GLN A 34 3.63 9.69 9.25
C GLN A 34 2.46 10.66 9.43
N PRO A 35 2.61 11.69 10.26
CA PRO A 35 1.59 12.72 10.38
C PRO A 35 1.42 13.48 9.06
N TRP A 36 0.19 13.90 8.79
CA TRP A 36 -0.13 14.77 7.67
C TRP A 36 -0.81 16.04 8.21
N PRO A 37 -0.01 17.06 8.61
CA PRO A 37 -0.53 18.25 9.28
C PRO A 37 -1.59 19.03 8.53
N PRO A 38 -1.55 19.15 7.19
CA PRO A 38 -2.56 19.95 6.47
C PRO A 38 -4.00 19.56 6.76
N SER A 39 -4.27 18.29 7.02
CA SER A 39 -5.63 17.82 7.34
C SER A 39 -5.75 17.28 8.75
N GLY A 40 -4.67 17.29 9.54
CA GLY A 40 -4.66 16.67 10.86
C GLY A 40 -4.74 15.15 10.83
N SER A 41 -4.44 14.54 9.69
CA SER A 41 -4.52 13.10 9.49
C SER A 41 -3.23 12.40 9.90
N LEU A 42 -3.34 11.11 10.17
CA LEU A 42 -2.21 10.22 10.37
C LEU A 42 -2.18 9.22 9.21
N MET A 43 -1.09 9.23 8.46
CA MET A 43 -0.88 8.25 7.40
C MET A 43 -0.27 7.00 8.00
N VAL A 44 -0.85 5.85 7.70
CA VAL A 44 -0.38 4.55 8.22
C VAL A 44 -0.03 3.66 7.03
N GLY A 45 1.18 3.14 7.05
CA GLY A 45 1.70 2.30 5.98
C GLY A 45 1.71 0.83 6.36
N PHE A 46 1.32 0.00 5.42
CA PHE A 46 1.32 -1.46 5.56
C PHE A 46 1.99 -2.11 4.36
N SER A 47 2.57 -3.27 4.58
CA SER A 47 2.90 -4.20 3.51
C SER A 47 1.89 -5.33 3.51
N ALA A 48 1.64 -5.90 2.36
CA ALA A 48 0.67 -6.99 2.22
C ALA A 48 1.02 -7.82 0.99
N VAL A 49 0.38 -8.98 0.88
CA VAL A 49 0.52 -9.85 -0.28
C VAL A 49 -0.80 -9.80 -1.05
N ALA A 50 -0.71 -9.55 -2.35
CA ALA A 50 -1.89 -9.60 -3.22
C ALA A 50 -2.28 -11.06 -3.46
N GLN A 51 -3.54 -11.36 -3.23
CA GLN A 51 -4.09 -12.70 -3.45
C GLN A 51 -4.48 -12.90 -4.92
N ASP A 52 -4.85 -11.82 -5.60
CA ASP A 52 -5.33 -11.86 -6.98
C ASP A 52 -4.44 -11.01 -7.89
N VAL A 53 -4.09 -11.56 -9.06
CA VAL A 53 -3.39 -10.78 -10.10
C VAL A 53 -4.41 -9.94 -10.88
N GLN A 54 -5.56 -10.53 -11.19
CA GLN A 54 -6.65 -9.86 -11.89
C GLN A 54 -7.72 -9.42 -10.89
N PRO A 55 -8.45 -8.33 -11.19
CA PRO A 55 -9.53 -7.90 -10.30
C PRO A 55 -10.63 -8.95 -10.21
N VAL A 56 -11.19 -9.14 -9.01
CA VAL A 56 -12.27 -10.10 -8.75
C VAL A 56 -13.63 -9.40 -8.61
N CYS A 57 -13.63 -8.07 -8.61
CA CYS A 57 -14.86 -7.26 -8.54
C CYS A 57 -14.61 -5.91 -9.21
N ASP A 58 -15.69 -5.15 -9.42
CA ASP A 58 -15.59 -3.79 -9.90
C ASP A 58 -14.92 -2.90 -8.85
N THR A 59 -14.24 -1.85 -9.31
CA THR A 59 -13.58 -0.89 -8.45
C THR A 59 -14.42 0.38 -8.31
N ASP A 60 -14.06 1.24 -7.35
CA ASP A 60 -14.68 2.56 -7.20
C ASP A 60 -14.15 3.60 -8.19
N GLU A 61 -13.22 3.19 -9.05
CA GLU A 61 -12.64 4.02 -10.11
C GLU A 61 -11.87 5.25 -9.62
N GLU A 62 -11.48 5.29 -8.35
CA GLU A 62 -10.64 6.38 -7.83
C GLU A 62 -9.24 6.37 -8.44
N LEU A 63 -8.74 5.19 -8.83
CA LEU A 63 -7.42 5.05 -9.45
C LEU A 63 -7.55 5.03 -10.96
N ALA A 64 -6.70 5.80 -11.64
CA ALA A 64 -6.65 5.82 -13.09
C ALA A 64 -6.14 4.50 -13.66
N GLU A 65 -5.20 3.86 -12.95
CA GLU A 65 -4.51 2.67 -13.43
C GLU A 65 -3.95 1.86 -12.27
N VAL A 66 -3.99 0.54 -12.39
CA VAL A 66 -3.30 -0.38 -11.48
C VAL A 66 -2.32 -1.19 -12.32
N ARG A 67 -1.04 -1.15 -11.94
CA ARG A 67 0.02 -1.84 -12.66
C ARG A 67 0.79 -2.78 -11.75
N TRP A 68 1.16 -3.92 -12.28
CA TRP A 68 2.10 -4.83 -11.65
C TRP A 68 3.51 -4.49 -12.15
N VAL A 69 4.43 -4.34 -11.22
CA VAL A 69 5.80 -3.93 -11.52
C VAL A 69 6.76 -4.85 -10.76
N SER A 70 7.76 -5.37 -11.46
CA SER A 70 8.81 -6.14 -10.80
C SER A 70 9.67 -5.23 -9.94
N ARG A 71 10.28 -5.80 -8.91
CA ARG A 71 11.17 -5.04 -8.02
C ARG A 71 12.28 -4.33 -8.81
N ALA A 72 12.86 -5.02 -9.77
CA ALA A 72 13.96 -4.48 -10.57
C ALA A 72 13.56 -3.23 -11.38
N ASP A 73 12.29 -3.10 -11.74
CA ASP A 73 11.79 -1.98 -12.54
C ASP A 73 11.39 -0.75 -11.72
N VAL A 74 11.35 -0.85 -10.40
CA VAL A 74 10.92 0.26 -9.53
C VAL A 74 11.72 1.54 -9.76
N PRO A 75 13.06 1.52 -9.90
CA PRO A 75 13.81 2.77 -10.10
C PRO A 75 13.47 3.53 -11.38
N SER A 76 12.89 2.85 -12.37
CA SER A 76 12.51 3.49 -13.65
C SER A 76 11.16 4.18 -13.60
N LEU A 77 10.43 4.06 -12.49
CA LEU A 77 9.08 4.60 -12.32
C LEU A 77 9.11 5.96 -11.65
N THR A 78 8.10 6.77 -11.97
CA THR A 78 7.79 7.96 -11.18
C THR A 78 7.05 7.52 -9.93
N ILE A 79 7.73 7.55 -8.80
CA ILE A 79 7.15 7.17 -7.52
C ILE A 79 6.93 8.39 -6.64
N ALA A 80 6.36 8.18 -5.45
CA ALA A 80 6.08 9.24 -4.51
C ALA A 80 7.34 10.06 -4.18
N ARG A 81 7.11 11.31 -3.77
CA ARG A 81 8.17 12.26 -3.46
C ARG A 81 9.07 11.76 -2.33
N SER A 82 10.37 11.99 -2.45
CA SER A 82 11.34 11.75 -1.39
C SER A 82 10.91 12.47 -0.11
N GLY A 83 11.04 11.80 1.02
CA GLY A 83 10.58 12.29 2.32
C GLY A 83 9.17 11.87 2.70
N SER A 84 8.38 11.36 1.76
CA SER A 84 7.07 10.80 2.08
C SER A 84 7.21 9.36 2.59
N ILE A 85 6.24 8.93 3.40
CA ILE A 85 6.19 7.54 3.87
C ILE A 85 6.10 6.57 2.69
N ALA A 86 5.33 6.91 1.67
CA ALA A 86 5.18 6.07 0.48
C ALA A 86 6.53 5.85 -0.23
N HIS A 87 7.31 6.90 -0.41
CA HIS A 87 8.64 6.79 -1.01
C HIS A 87 9.55 5.88 -0.18
N THR A 88 9.58 6.09 1.13
CA THR A 88 10.43 5.31 2.03
C THR A 88 10.06 3.83 2.00
N MET A 89 8.77 3.51 2.05
CA MET A 89 8.30 2.12 1.99
C MET A 89 8.67 1.44 0.68
N ILE A 90 8.48 2.13 -0.44
CA ILE A 90 8.80 1.59 -1.77
C ILE A 90 10.30 1.33 -1.89
N MET A 91 11.12 2.26 -1.44
CA MET A 91 12.57 2.11 -1.52
C MET A 91 13.10 1.03 -0.57
N GLU A 92 12.53 0.89 0.62
CA GLU A 92 12.89 -0.22 1.51
C GLU A 92 12.53 -1.57 0.88
N TRP A 93 11.35 -1.65 0.28
CA TRP A 93 10.94 -2.86 -0.42
C TRP A 93 11.88 -3.16 -1.60
N PHE A 94 12.26 -2.13 -2.35
CA PHE A 94 13.20 -2.27 -3.46
C PHE A 94 14.56 -2.79 -3.01
N HIS A 95 15.08 -2.28 -1.87
CA HIS A 95 16.36 -2.69 -1.32
C HIS A 95 16.27 -3.91 -0.41
N GLY A 96 15.07 -4.44 -0.18
CA GLY A 96 14.86 -5.62 0.65
C GLY A 96 15.40 -6.89 0.01
N ASP A 97 15.36 -7.99 0.77
CA ASP A 97 15.80 -9.28 0.26
C ASP A 97 14.79 -9.85 -0.74
N GLU A 98 15.18 -10.95 -1.41
CA GLU A 98 14.37 -11.58 -2.44
C GLU A 98 13.08 -12.19 -1.91
N THR A 99 12.96 -12.40 -0.63
CA THR A 99 11.72 -12.92 -0.04
C THR A 99 10.63 -11.87 0.03
N GLY A 100 10.99 -10.60 -0.17
CA GLY A 100 10.07 -9.50 -0.05
C GLY A 100 9.70 -9.16 1.38
N SER A 101 10.43 -9.69 2.35
CA SER A 101 10.19 -9.39 3.77
C SER A 101 10.42 -7.92 4.06
N VAL A 102 9.50 -7.33 4.84
CA VAL A 102 9.63 -5.95 5.32
C VAL A 102 9.97 -6.02 6.81
N PRO A 103 11.01 -5.30 7.27
CA PRO A 103 11.36 -5.29 8.68
C PRO A 103 10.19 -4.79 9.53
N ALA A 104 10.01 -5.40 10.70
CA ALA A 104 9.01 -4.94 11.68
C ALA A 104 9.38 -3.53 12.19
N ARG A 105 8.39 -2.73 12.43
CA ARG A 105 8.54 -1.36 12.92
C ARG A 105 7.82 -1.18 14.25
#